data_ab5668c9ffedafc3168b438cea28f011
#
_entry.id   ab5668c9ffedafc3168b438cea28f011
#
_cell.length_a   1.000
_cell.length_b   1.000
_cell.length_c   1.000
_cell.angle_alpha   90.00
_cell.angle_beta   90.00
_cell.angle_gamma   90.00
#
_symmetry.space_group_name_H-M   'P 1'
#
loop_
_entity.id
_entity.type
_entity.pdbx_description
1 polymer ?
#
loop_
_entity_poly.entity_id
_entity_poly.type
_entity_poly.pdbx_seq_one_letter_code
_entity_poly.pdbx_strand_id
1 'polypeptide(L)'
;MIESPPALQNIPPAAARLCLEVERFCLTRLGLARGSRLLLALSGGADSTALALVLRLLAPRLELTLHALSVDHGLRGDSAQDAAFVLQLCNSLDIPCSVRQADVRGLAENSGIGIEDAARRLRYALLEQERAVVGADLVALGHHAGDVSEDVLLRLTRGTGWPALGGMAARDDERRLLRPLLATDAQALKNLLIQCGIGWREDASNQSRRFKRNRLRLDVLPLLREENPSLDRTLHDLWQMARLDEDYWNTTLNAALAVYPWIVGGGEAELSAKKDVADGPSLTLPARLLAGLHPAARLRLYVRAVRFLCHPATGNVGEGSDRTGEIHGQARARTLLALDDALAKGRGNTRFQLPGGLEAYLKGGSVVFRRCTAGR
;
A
#
# COMPACT_ATOMS: atom_id res chain seq x y z
N MET A 1 0.25 34.10 -6.88
CA MET A 1 -0.23 33.76 -5.53
C MET A 1 -1.75 33.93 -5.54
N ILE A 2 -2.49 32.95 -5.05
CA ILE A 2 -3.95 33.04 -4.97
C ILE A 2 -4.27 33.87 -3.75
N GLU A 3 -5.03 34.98 -3.90
CA GLU A 3 -5.39 35.89 -2.81
C GLU A 3 -6.38 35.27 -1.81
N SER A 4 -7.09 34.21 -2.19
CA SER A 4 -8.00 33.43 -1.34
C SER A 4 -8.08 31.99 -1.84
N PRO A 5 -8.26 31.00 -0.96
CA PRO A 5 -8.39 29.62 -1.39
C PRO A 5 -9.59 29.48 -2.36
N PRO A 6 -9.40 28.80 -3.51
CA PRO A 6 -10.46 28.68 -4.50
C PRO A 6 -11.64 27.90 -3.93
N ALA A 7 -12.86 28.32 -4.27
CA ALA A 7 -14.08 27.57 -3.99
C ALA A 7 -14.50 26.76 -5.22
N LEU A 8 -15.12 25.61 -5.01
CA LEU A 8 -15.52 24.69 -6.09
C LEU A 8 -16.41 25.36 -7.16
N GLN A 9 -17.24 26.32 -6.75
CA GLN A 9 -18.12 27.08 -7.64
C GLN A 9 -17.40 28.13 -8.50
N ASN A 10 -16.17 28.49 -8.13
CA ASN A 10 -15.40 29.55 -8.77
C ASN A 10 -14.32 29.02 -9.73
N ILE A 11 -14.19 27.69 -9.86
CA ILE A 11 -13.25 27.06 -10.78
C ILE A 11 -13.94 26.66 -12.09
N PRO A 12 -13.18 26.45 -13.20
CA PRO A 12 -13.74 26.03 -14.47
C PRO A 12 -14.61 24.76 -14.36
N PRO A 13 -15.71 24.65 -15.14
CA PRO A 13 -16.65 23.52 -15.03
C PRO A 13 -16.02 22.15 -15.19
N ALA A 14 -14.97 22.03 -16.05
CA ALA A 14 -14.24 20.78 -16.22
C ALA A 14 -13.47 20.39 -14.94
N ALA A 15 -12.81 21.34 -14.30
CA ALA A 15 -12.12 21.17 -13.03
C ALA A 15 -13.09 20.81 -11.90
N ALA A 16 -14.23 21.49 -11.82
CA ALA A 16 -15.27 21.19 -10.84
C ALA A 16 -15.82 19.76 -11.00
N ARG A 17 -16.06 19.34 -12.25
CA ARG A 17 -16.52 17.97 -12.55
C ARG A 17 -15.54 16.92 -12.08
N LEU A 18 -14.23 17.10 -12.36
CA LEU A 18 -13.17 16.21 -11.87
C LEU A 18 -13.20 16.10 -10.34
N CYS A 19 -13.31 17.23 -9.62
CA CYS A 19 -13.42 17.21 -8.16
C CYS A 19 -14.65 16.42 -7.68
N LEU A 20 -15.80 16.57 -8.34
CA LEU A 20 -17.02 15.82 -7.99
C LEU A 20 -16.92 14.32 -8.32
N GLU A 21 -16.14 13.93 -9.33
CA GLU A 21 -15.82 12.54 -9.60
C GLU A 21 -14.95 11.95 -8.48
N VAL A 22 -13.96 12.71 -7.99
CA VAL A 22 -13.15 12.32 -6.82
C VAL A 22 -14.00 12.25 -5.56
N GLU A 23 -14.91 13.21 -5.32
CA GLU A 23 -15.87 13.16 -4.19
C GLU A 23 -16.67 11.85 -4.22
N ARG A 24 -17.27 11.53 -5.36
CA ARG A 24 -18.04 10.30 -5.53
C ARG A 24 -17.18 9.06 -5.26
N PHE A 25 -15.95 9.01 -5.78
CA PHE A 25 -15.01 7.92 -5.54
C PHE A 25 -14.68 7.78 -4.05
N CYS A 26 -14.39 8.88 -3.36
CA CYS A 26 -14.12 8.89 -1.92
C CYS A 26 -15.31 8.35 -1.11
N LEU A 27 -16.52 8.76 -1.43
CA LEU A 27 -17.72 8.34 -0.69
C LEU A 27 -18.11 6.88 -1.00
N THR A 28 -18.13 6.50 -2.29
CA THR A 28 -18.73 5.22 -2.70
C THR A 28 -17.75 4.05 -2.73
N ARG A 29 -16.47 4.32 -3.02
CA ARG A 29 -15.44 3.28 -3.16
C ARG A 29 -14.48 3.24 -1.99
N LEU A 30 -14.16 4.40 -1.40
CA LEU A 30 -13.23 4.47 -0.28
C LEU A 30 -13.94 4.48 1.08
N GLY A 31 -15.25 4.67 1.13
CA GLY A 31 -16.01 4.76 2.37
C GLY A 31 -15.50 5.88 3.28
N LEU A 32 -15.07 7.00 2.69
CA LEU A 32 -14.64 8.16 3.46
C LEU A 32 -15.84 8.76 4.19
N ALA A 33 -15.79 8.83 5.50
CA ALA A 33 -16.85 9.43 6.29
C ALA A 33 -16.79 10.96 6.19
N ARG A 34 -17.95 11.63 6.20
CA ARG A 34 -18.02 13.09 6.40
C ARG A 34 -17.46 13.44 7.77
N GLY A 35 -16.86 14.59 7.90
CA GLY A 35 -16.21 15.05 9.13
C GLY A 35 -14.84 14.40 9.39
N SER A 36 -14.33 13.57 8.48
CA SER A 36 -13.01 12.93 8.65
C SER A 36 -11.87 13.94 8.72
N ARG A 37 -10.87 13.63 9.52
CA ARG A 37 -9.61 14.38 9.61
C ARG A 37 -8.54 13.68 8.77
N LEU A 38 -7.95 14.37 7.81
CA LEU A 38 -6.98 13.81 6.87
C LEU A 38 -5.62 14.48 7.01
N LEU A 39 -4.56 13.65 7.11
CA LEU A 39 -3.18 14.11 6.94
C LEU A 39 -2.78 13.94 5.47
N LEU A 40 -2.40 15.02 4.80
CA LEU A 40 -1.97 15.03 3.41
C LEU A 40 -0.46 14.85 3.30
N ALA A 41 0.00 13.85 2.58
CA ALA A 41 1.42 13.69 2.27
C ALA A 41 1.80 14.58 1.09
N LEU A 42 2.50 15.69 1.33
CA LEU A 42 2.87 16.67 0.32
C LEU A 42 4.37 16.68 0.04
N SER A 43 4.72 16.44 -1.22
CA SER A 43 6.11 16.56 -1.70
C SER A 43 6.36 17.82 -2.55
N GLY A 44 5.32 18.58 -2.85
CA GLY A 44 5.38 19.72 -3.77
C GLY A 44 5.31 19.34 -5.26
N GLY A 45 5.35 18.06 -5.60
CA GLY A 45 5.14 17.58 -6.97
C GLY A 45 3.70 17.69 -7.43
N ALA A 46 3.45 17.61 -8.75
CA ALA A 46 2.13 17.83 -9.35
C ALA A 46 1.02 17.02 -8.68
N ASP A 47 1.23 15.72 -8.44
CA ASP A 47 0.20 14.82 -7.93
C ASP A 47 -0.18 15.15 -6.48
N SER A 48 0.81 15.42 -5.62
CA SER A 48 0.58 15.81 -4.23
C SER A 48 -0.05 17.21 -4.13
N THR A 49 0.33 18.13 -5.01
CA THR A 49 -0.26 19.46 -5.10
C THR A 49 -1.73 19.39 -5.56
N ALA A 50 -2.02 18.53 -6.56
CA ALA A 50 -3.39 18.28 -7.00
C ALA A 50 -4.24 17.63 -5.89
N LEU A 51 -3.67 16.69 -5.11
CA LEU A 51 -4.33 16.12 -3.93
C LEU A 51 -4.75 17.21 -2.94
N ALA A 52 -3.83 18.12 -2.60
CA ALA A 52 -4.11 19.21 -1.67
C ALA A 52 -5.24 20.12 -2.18
N LEU A 53 -5.16 20.53 -3.46
CA LEU A 53 -6.18 21.36 -4.09
C LEU A 53 -7.55 20.69 -4.11
N VAL A 54 -7.64 19.45 -4.61
CA VAL A 54 -8.91 18.71 -4.71
C VAL A 54 -9.55 18.54 -3.34
N LEU A 55 -8.79 18.08 -2.34
CA LEU A 55 -9.33 17.86 -1.01
C LEU A 55 -9.72 19.18 -0.32
N ARG A 56 -8.98 20.27 -0.57
CA ARG A 56 -9.35 21.60 -0.08
C ARG A 56 -10.66 22.12 -0.70
N LEU A 57 -10.85 21.91 -2.01
CA LEU A 57 -12.09 22.25 -2.70
C LEU A 57 -13.30 21.44 -2.21
N LEU A 58 -13.07 20.18 -1.84
CA LEU A 58 -14.11 19.26 -1.34
C LEU A 58 -14.34 19.38 0.17
N ALA A 59 -13.39 19.97 0.92
CA ALA A 59 -13.46 20.04 2.38
C ALA A 59 -14.77 20.63 2.92
N PRO A 60 -15.34 21.74 2.38
CA PRO A 60 -16.61 22.24 2.88
C PRO A 60 -17.80 21.31 2.64
N ARG A 61 -17.77 20.56 1.53
CA ARG A 61 -18.85 19.63 1.15
C ARG A 61 -18.82 18.34 1.96
N LEU A 62 -17.61 17.87 2.28
CA LEU A 62 -17.36 16.62 3.01
C LEU A 62 -17.07 16.86 4.49
N GLU A 63 -17.08 18.12 4.93
CA GLU A 63 -16.77 18.54 6.31
C GLU A 63 -15.36 18.08 6.76
N LEU A 64 -14.40 18.04 5.81
CA LEU A 64 -13.07 17.54 6.11
C LEU A 64 -12.25 18.55 6.90
N THR A 65 -11.50 18.05 7.87
CA THR A 65 -10.38 18.75 8.49
C THR A 65 -9.08 18.27 7.86
N LEU A 66 -8.29 19.18 7.31
CA LEU A 66 -7.06 18.88 6.59
C LEU A 66 -5.84 19.35 7.38
N HIS A 67 -4.80 18.54 7.42
CA HIS A 67 -3.46 18.90 7.84
C HIS A 67 -2.47 18.35 6.83
N ALA A 68 -1.38 19.04 6.55
CA ALA A 68 -0.36 18.59 5.60
C ALA A 68 0.95 18.24 6.30
N LEU A 69 1.66 17.22 5.80
CA LEU A 69 3.04 16.94 6.17
C LEU A 69 3.91 16.92 4.93
N SER A 70 4.98 17.72 4.95
CA SER A 70 6.10 17.63 4.02
C SER A 70 7.29 16.95 4.71
N VAL A 71 7.87 15.94 4.05
CA VAL A 71 9.07 15.26 4.56
C VAL A 71 10.27 15.68 3.71
N ASP A 72 11.20 16.38 4.37
CA ASP A 72 12.50 16.72 3.79
C ASP A 72 13.47 15.53 3.97
N HIS A 73 13.86 14.92 2.88
CA HIS A 73 14.76 13.76 2.88
C HIS A 73 16.25 14.12 2.98
N GLY A 74 16.61 15.42 2.94
CA GLY A 74 17.99 15.89 3.03
C GLY A 74 18.95 15.35 1.96
N LEU A 75 18.41 14.82 0.84
CA LEU A 75 19.20 14.16 -0.20
C LEU A 75 19.73 15.13 -1.26
N ARG A 76 19.20 16.37 -1.30
CA ARG A 76 19.53 17.39 -2.31
C ARG A 76 19.77 18.74 -1.67
N GLY A 77 20.58 19.57 -2.35
CA GLY A 77 20.82 20.95 -1.92
C GLY A 77 19.57 21.85 -1.92
N ASP A 78 18.56 21.51 -2.73
CA ASP A 78 17.34 22.30 -2.93
C ASP A 78 16.17 21.86 -2.02
N SER A 79 16.37 20.92 -1.10
CA SER A 79 15.32 20.38 -0.24
C SER A 79 14.64 21.46 0.62
N ALA A 80 15.39 22.45 1.07
CA ALA A 80 14.85 23.61 1.80
C ALA A 80 13.89 24.46 0.94
N GLN A 81 14.17 24.59 -0.36
CA GLN A 81 13.30 25.32 -1.30
C GLN A 81 12.00 24.54 -1.57
N ASP A 82 12.08 23.20 -1.62
CA ASP A 82 10.90 22.34 -1.77
C ASP A 82 9.98 22.45 -0.54
N ALA A 83 10.56 22.43 0.66
CA ALA A 83 9.81 22.63 1.90
C ALA A 83 9.16 24.03 1.97
N ALA A 84 9.89 25.08 1.58
CA ALA A 84 9.38 26.45 1.52
C ALA A 84 8.23 26.57 0.52
N PHE A 85 8.33 25.93 -0.66
CA PHE A 85 7.26 25.88 -1.64
C PHE A 85 5.99 25.21 -1.06
N VAL A 86 6.13 24.06 -0.39
CA VAL A 86 4.98 23.36 0.22
C VAL A 86 4.33 24.22 1.29
N LEU A 87 5.11 24.91 2.13
CA LEU A 87 4.55 25.82 3.14
C LEU A 87 3.77 26.97 2.50
N GLN A 88 4.31 27.59 1.43
CA GLN A 88 3.61 28.64 0.69
C GLN A 88 2.30 28.13 0.05
N LEU A 89 2.35 26.95 -0.56
CA LEU A 89 1.16 26.29 -1.12
C LEU A 89 0.10 26.06 -0.04
N CYS A 90 0.47 25.48 1.08
CA CYS A 90 -0.45 25.21 2.18
C CYS A 90 -1.06 26.49 2.75
N ASN A 91 -0.26 27.55 2.92
CA ASN A 91 -0.76 28.87 3.33
C ASN A 91 -1.79 29.42 2.31
N SER A 92 -1.52 29.31 1.01
CA SER A 92 -2.46 29.77 -0.03
C SER A 92 -3.77 28.98 -0.09
N LEU A 93 -3.72 27.72 0.34
CA LEU A 93 -4.88 26.82 0.41
C LEU A 93 -5.56 26.80 1.79
N ASP A 94 -5.07 27.57 2.76
CA ASP A 94 -5.55 27.56 4.14
C ASP A 94 -5.56 26.13 4.74
N ILE A 95 -4.42 25.43 4.60
CA ILE A 95 -4.18 24.09 5.15
C ILE A 95 -3.01 24.18 6.13
N PRO A 96 -3.18 23.87 7.43
CA PRO A 96 -2.08 23.74 8.38
C PRO A 96 -1.04 22.72 7.88
N CYS A 97 0.24 23.07 8.00
CA CYS A 97 1.31 22.23 7.45
C CYS A 97 2.48 22.10 8.42
N SER A 98 2.92 20.85 8.61
CA SER A 98 4.15 20.50 9.31
C SER A 98 5.26 20.14 8.32
N VAL A 99 6.52 20.41 8.67
CA VAL A 99 7.70 19.94 7.94
C VAL A 99 8.53 19.07 8.88
N ARG A 100 8.94 17.89 8.42
CA ARG A 100 9.80 16.96 9.17
C ARG A 100 11.02 16.60 8.34
N GLN A 101 12.19 16.55 8.99
CA GLN A 101 13.41 16.06 8.36
C GLN A 101 13.58 14.56 8.57
N ALA A 102 14.12 13.87 7.56
CA ALA A 102 14.38 12.43 7.58
C ALA A 102 15.87 12.16 7.30
N ASP A 103 16.57 11.54 8.23
CA ASP A 103 17.94 11.07 8.02
C ASP A 103 17.95 9.76 7.22
N VAL A 104 17.78 9.91 5.90
CA VAL A 104 17.72 8.78 4.98
C VAL A 104 19.06 8.06 4.86
N ARG A 105 20.18 8.81 4.88
CA ARG A 105 21.53 8.23 4.74
C ARG A 105 21.88 7.40 5.95
N GLY A 106 21.67 7.95 7.15
CA GLY A 106 21.92 7.24 8.39
C GLY A 106 21.11 5.95 8.50
N LEU A 107 19.83 5.96 8.14
CA LEU A 107 19.02 4.74 8.13
C LEU A 107 19.52 3.72 7.09
N ALA A 108 19.87 4.16 5.88
CA ALA A 108 20.35 3.27 4.82
C ALA A 108 21.65 2.55 5.23
N GLU A 109 22.61 3.28 5.79
CA GLU A 109 23.90 2.75 6.26
C GLU A 109 23.72 1.80 7.44
N ASN A 110 22.96 2.20 8.47
CA ASN A 110 22.77 1.40 9.68
C ASN A 110 21.97 0.11 9.43
N SER A 111 21.06 0.11 8.45
CA SER A 111 20.19 -1.04 8.15
C SER A 111 20.65 -1.86 6.94
N GLY A 112 21.70 -1.45 6.22
CA GLY A 112 22.18 -2.12 5.00
C GLY A 112 21.15 -2.17 3.87
N ILE A 113 20.26 -1.16 3.77
CA ILE A 113 19.21 -1.08 2.75
C ILE A 113 19.49 0.03 1.74
N GLY A 114 18.82 -0.04 0.58
CA GLY A 114 18.94 1.01 -0.42
C GLY A 114 18.36 2.36 0.05
N ILE A 115 18.91 3.47 -0.48
CA ILE A 115 18.46 4.84 -0.17
C ILE A 115 16.95 5.02 -0.42
N GLU A 116 16.42 4.44 -1.50
CA GLU A 116 14.99 4.51 -1.83
C GLU A 116 14.12 3.82 -0.78
N ASP A 117 14.53 2.62 -0.33
CA ASP A 117 13.84 1.88 0.73
C ASP A 117 13.91 2.62 2.06
N ALA A 118 15.07 3.21 2.40
CA ALA A 118 15.23 4.02 3.61
C ALA A 118 14.34 5.26 3.59
N ALA A 119 14.33 6.01 2.47
CA ALA A 119 13.48 7.18 2.29
C ALA A 119 11.99 6.82 2.40
N ARG A 120 11.58 5.70 1.77
CA ARG A 120 10.21 5.20 1.85
C ARG A 120 9.81 4.82 3.27
N ARG A 121 10.67 4.09 4.00
CA ARG A 121 10.41 3.69 5.41
C ARG A 121 10.25 4.90 6.32
N LEU A 122 11.18 5.84 6.26
CA LEU A 122 11.13 7.06 7.07
C LEU A 122 9.89 7.90 6.74
N ARG A 123 9.55 8.03 5.45
CA ARG A 123 8.36 8.76 5.04
C ARG A 123 7.09 8.19 5.68
N TYR A 124 6.88 6.87 5.62
CA TYR A 124 5.69 6.26 6.22
C TYR A 124 5.70 6.33 7.75
N ALA A 125 6.87 6.18 8.39
CA ALA A 125 7.00 6.31 9.84
C ALA A 125 6.65 7.74 10.31
N LEU A 126 7.17 8.76 9.62
CA LEU A 126 6.88 10.16 9.92
C LEU A 126 5.42 10.53 9.63
N LEU A 127 4.83 9.99 8.55
CA LEU A 127 3.40 10.18 8.25
C LEU A 127 2.51 9.60 9.35
N GLU A 128 2.79 8.40 9.83
CA GLU A 128 2.00 7.80 10.92
C GLU A 128 2.20 8.53 12.24
N GLN A 129 3.44 8.93 12.55
CA GLN A 129 3.72 9.72 13.73
C GLN A 129 2.96 11.06 13.71
N GLU A 130 3.02 11.80 12.61
CA GLU A 130 2.32 13.08 12.48
C GLU A 130 0.80 12.89 12.47
N ARG A 131 0.30 11.83 11.81
CA ARG A 131 -1.12 11.47 11.83
C ARG A 131 -1.63 11.34 13.27
N ALA A 132 -0.87 10.64 14.12
CA ALA A 132 -1.23 10.47 15.53
C ALA A 132 -1.16 11.80 16.31
N VAL A 133 -0.15 12.63 16.06
CA VAL A 133 0.02 13.94 16.73
C VAL A 133 -1.13 14.89 16.42
N VAL A 134 -1.55 14.98 15.14
CA VAL A 134 -2.63 15.90 14.73
C VAL A 134 -4.04 15.28 14.90
N GLY A 135 -4.11 14.02 15.34
CA GLY A 135 -5.39 13.30 15.52
C GLY A 135 -6.11 13.03 14.20
N ALA A 136 -5.38 12.86 13.08
CA ALA A 136 -5.99 12.53 11.81
C ALA A 136 -6.42 11.06 11.76
N ASP A 137 -7.57 10.80 11.12
CA ASP A 137 -8.10 9.44 10.95
C ASP A 137 -7.29 8.64 9.93
N LEU A 138 -6.93 9.27 8.82
CA LEU A 138 -6.27 8.66 7.66
C LEU A 138 -5.18 9.59 7.09
N VAL A 139 -4.20 8.96 6.41
CA VAL A 139 -3.18 9.65 5.60
C VAL A 139 -3.60 9.60 4.14
N ALA A 140 -3.76 10.72 3.48
CA ALA A 140 -4.07 10.83 2.07
C ALA A 140 -2.80 10.96 1.22
N LEU A 141 -2.69 10.12 0.18
CA LEU A 141 -1.55 10.03 -0.73
C LEU A 141 -1.97 10.42 -2.15
N GLY A 142 -1.12 11.15 -2.88
CA GLY A 142 -1.38 11.65 -4.23
C GLY A 142 -1.16 10.62 -5.35
N HIS A 143 -1.41 9.33 -5.11
CA HIS A 143 -1.34 8.32 -6.16
C HIS A 143 -2.53 8.45 -7.12
N HIS A 144 -2.28 8.25 -8.42
CA HIS A 144 -3.24 8.42 -9.51
C HIS A 144 -3.34 7.16 -10.41
N ALA A 145 -4.17 7.17 -11.44
CA ALA A 145 -4.39 6.01 -12.31
C ALA A 145 -3.09 5.50 -12.99
N GLY A 146 -2.19 6.39 -13.40
CA GLY A 146 -0.89 5.99 -13.96
C GLY A 146 -0.01 5.21 -12.97
N ASP A 147 -0.11 5.49 -11.67
CA ASP A 147 0.60 4.71 -10.64
C ASP A 147 0.08 3.27 -10.54
N VAL A 148 -1.22 3.05 -10.84
CA VAL A 148 -1.79 1.70 -10.92
C VAL A 148 -1.15 0.93 -12.05
N SER A 149 -1.02 1.54 -13.24
CA SER A 149 -0.38 0.92 -14.40
C SER A 149 1.08 0.54 -14.10
N GLU A 150 1.84 1.43 -13.47
CA GLU A 150 3.21 1.16 -13.04
C GLU A 150 3.27 0.01 -12.02
N ASP A 151 2.38 0.00 -11.02
CA ASP A 151 2.37 -1.00 -9.95
C ASP A 151 1.98 -2.39 -10.46
N VAL A 152 1.01 -2.48 -11.37
CA VAL A 152 0.65 -3.74 -12.04
C VAL A 152 1.86 -4.33 -12.77
N LEU A 153 2.58 -3.53 -13.57
CA LEU A 153 3.77 -3.99 -14.27
C LEU A 153 4.90 -4.38 -13.31
N LEU A 154 5.13 -3.61 -12.25
CA LEU A 154 6.09 -3.96 -11.21
C LEU A 154 5.76 -5.31 -10.57
N ARG A 155 4.49 -5.54 -10.25
CA ARG A 155 4.00 -6.80 -9.65
C ARG A 155 4.13 -7.96 -10.63
N LEU A 156 3.83 -7.75 -11.90
CA LEU A 156 4.02 -8.73 -12.95
C LEU A 156 5.49 -9.18 -13.05
N THR A 157 6.42 -8.21 -13.07
CA THR A 157 7.87 -8.53 -13.12
C THR A 157 8.40 -9.21 -11.86
N ARG A 158 7.66 -9.15 -10.75
CA ARG A 158 7.97 -9.82 -9.48
C ARG A 158 7.27 -11.18 -9.34
N GLY A 159 6.46 -11.58 -10.32
CA GLY A 159 5.70 -12.83 -10.29
C GLY A 159 4.56 -12.83 -9.27
N THR A 160 3.96 -11.66 -9.00
CA THR A 160 2.80 -11.55 -8.12
C THR A 160 1.59 -12.21 -8.77
N GLY A 161 0.90 -13.08 -8.02
CA GLY A 161 -0.31 -13.73 -8.48
C GLY A 161 -1.58 -12.88 -8.31
N TRP A 162 -2.67 -13.35 -8.93
CA TRP A 162 -4.00 -12.76 -8.79
C TRP A 162 -4.62 -13.04 -7.40
N PRO A 163 -5.38 -12.13 -6.77
CA PRO A 163 -5.78 -10.78 -7.25
C PRO A 163 -4.75 -9.67 -6.93
N ALA A 164 -3.70 -9.96 -6.17
CA ALA A 164 -2.71 -8.96 -5.78
C ALA A 164 -1.99 -8.32 -6.98
N LEU A 165 -1.93 -8.99 -8.15
CA LEU A 165 -1.43 -8.45 -9.41
C LEU A 165 -2.19 -7.19 -9.83
N GLY A 166 -3.46 -7.04 -9.47
CA GLY A 166 -4.27 -5.87 -9.82
C GLY A 166 -3.77 -4.54 -9.27
N GLY A 167 -2.71 -4.53 -8.45
CA GLY A 167 -2.08 -3.29 -7.99
C GLY A 167 -2.46 -2.89 -6.56
N MET A 168 -2.12 -1.64 -6.21
CA MET A 168 -2.31 -1.09 -4.88
C MET A 168 -3.80 -0.85 -4.56
N ALA A 169 -4.18 -1.04 -3.30
CA ALA A 169 -5.51 -0.71 -2.84
C ALA A 169 -5.72 0.81 -2.76
N ALA A 170 -6.92 1.29 -3.04
CA ALA A 170 -7.26 2.70 -2.90
C ALA A 170 -7.41 3.12 -1.42
N ARG A 171 -7.80 2.18 -0.55
CA ARG A 171 -7.82 2.32 0.89
C ARG A 171 -7.08 1.16 1.54
N ASP A 172 -6.30 1.44 2.56
CA ASP A 172 -5.54 0.49 3.36
C ASP A 172 -5.80 0.80 4.83
N ASP A 173 -6.72 0.06 5.44
CA ASP A 173 -7.17 0.32 6.82
C ASP A 173 -6.10 -0.07 7.85
N GLU A 174 -5.26 -1.07 7.55
CA GLU A 174 -4.16 -1.48 8.42
C GLU A 174 -3.14 -0.35 8.58
N ARG A 175 -2.80 0.32 7.47
CA ARG A 175 -1.86 1.44 7.44
C ARG A 175 -2.54 2.79 7.53
N ARG A 176 -3.86 2.83 7.62
CA ARG A 176 -4.67 4.06 7.63
C ARG A 176 -4.38 4.98 6.45
N LEU A 177 -4.21 4.39 5.24
CA LEU A 177 -3.91 5.12 4.02
C LEU A 177 -5.13 5.26 3.12
N LEU A 178 -5.24 6.42 2.48
CA LEU A 178 -6.25 6.74 1.49
C LEU A 178 -5.60 7.27 0.21
N ARG A 179 -6.13 6.90 -0.97
CA ARG A 179 -5.64 7.37 -2.28
C ARG A 179 -6.80 7.94 -3.10
N PRO A 180 -7.21 9.16 -2.80
CA PRO A 180 -8.41 9.77 -3.38
C PRO A 180 -8.35 9.91 -4.91
N LEU A 181 -7.14 10.07 -5.46
CA LEU A 181 -6.92 10.33 -6.88
C LEU A 181 -6.66 9.04 -7.70
N LEU A 182 -6.74 7.85 -7.10
CA LEU A 182 -6.29 6.60 -7.73
C LEU A 182 -7.07 6.23 -9.00
N ALA A 183 -8.28 6.73 -9.17
CA ALA A 183 -9.09 6.55 -10.38
C ALA A 183 -8.99 7.74 -11.37
N THR A 184 -8.12 8.73 -11.10
CA THR A 184 -8.01 9.96 -11.87
C THR A 184 -6.76 9.92 -12.75
N ASP A 185 -6.89 10.43 -13.98
CA ASP A 185 -5.78 10.56 -14.92
C ASP A 185 -4.78 11.66 -14.51
N ALA A 186 -3.48 11.39 -14.65
CA ALA A 186 -2.42 12.33 -14.27
C ALA A 186 -2.47 13.65 -15.06
N GLN A 187 -2.82 13.59 -16.35
CA GLN A 187 -2.90 14.80 -17.17
C GLN A 187 -4.10 15.65 -16.78
N ALA A 188 -5.22 15.02 -16.41
CA ALA A 188 -6.38 15.72 -15.89
C ALA A 188 -6.05 16.47 -14.59
N LEU A 189 -5.24 15.88 -13.70
CA LEU A 189 -4.75 16.54 -12.48
C LEU A 189 -3.85 17.74 -12.79
N LYS A 190 -2.92 17.61 -13.73
CA LYS A 190 -2.08 18.75 -14.18
C LYS A 190 -2.93 19.87 -14.79
N ASN A 191 -3.91 19.52 -15.61
CA ASN A 191 -4.81 20.48 -16.22
C ASN A 191 -5.64 21.24 -15.15
N LEU A 192 -6.08 20.54 -14.10
CA LEU A 192 -6.74 21.16 -12.94
C LEU A 192 -5.85 22.22 -12.30
N LEU A 193 -4.57 21.89 -12.03
CA LEU A 193 -3.61 22.82 -11.43
C LEU A 193 -3.40 24.06 -12.32
N ILE A 194 -3.19 23.86 -13.61
CA ILE A 194 -3.03 24.94 -14.60
C ILE A 194 -4.26 25.85 -14.62
N GLN A 195 -5.47 25.27 -14.68
CA GLN A 195 -6.72 26.01 -14.71
C GLN A 195 -6.98 26.81 -13.43
N CYS A 196 -6.46 26.34 -12.31
CA CYS A 196 -6.55 27.04 -11.02
C CYS A 196 -5.35 27.96 -10.74
N GLY A 197 -4.39 28.09 -11.67
CA GLY A 197 -3.22 28.95 -11.51
C GLY A 197 -2.25 28.47 -10.42
N ILE A 198 -2.24 27.16 -10.11
CA ILE A 198 -1.38 26.59 -9.07
C ILE A 198 -0.16 25.94 -9.73
N GLY A 199 1.04 26.41 -9.33
CA GLY A 199 2.30 25.80 -9.74
C GLY A 199 2.64 24.59 -8.90
N TRP A 200 3.64 23.82 -9.38
CA TRP A 200 4.22 22.68 -8.68
C TRP A 200 5.73 22.59 -8.94
N ARG A 201 6.43 21.78 -8.17
CA ARG A 201 7.87 21.51 -8.34
C ARG A 201 8.05 20.26 -9.21
N GLU A 202 8.98 20.30 -10.14
CA GLU A 202 9.38 19.12 -10.90
C GLU A 202 10.63 18.49 -10.26
N ASP A 203 10.53 17.19 -9.99
CA ASP A 203 11.64 16.42 -9.45
C ASP A 203 12.45 15.78 -10.59
N ALA A 204 13.68 16.26 -10.82
CA ALA A 204 14.59 15.73 -11.82
C ALA A 204 14.86 14.22 -11.68
N SER A 205 14.75 13.65 -10.47
CA SER A 205 14.91 12.20 -10.25
C SER A 205 13.83 11.35 -10.92
N ASN A 206 12.67 11.96 -11.26
CA ASN A 206 11.62 11.28 -12.00
C ASN A 206 12.06 10.84 -13.42
N GLN A 207 13.10 11.45 -13.97
CA GLN A 207 13.70 11.09 -15.26
C GLN A 207 14.82 10.05 -15.14
N SER A 208 15.25 9.71 -13.93
CA SER A 208 16.36 8.79 -13.72
C SER A 208 15.96 7.34 -14.00
N ARG A 209 16.58 6.71 -15.00
CA ARG A 209 16.41 5.29 -15.34
C ARG A 209 17.08 4.33 -14.33
N ARG A 210 17.75 4.85 -13.31
CA ARG A 210 18.34 4.05 -12.24
C ARG A 210 17.27 3.24 -11.51
N PHE A 211 16.08 3.80 -11.34
CA PHE A 211 14.97 3.20 -10.62
C PHE A 211 14.11 2.33 -11.54
N LYS A 212 13.76 1.13 -11.08
CA LYS A 212 12.96 0.16 -11.86
C LYS A 212 11.60 0.74 -12.26
N ARG A 213 10.96 1.47 -11.34
CA ARG A 213 9.67 2.10 -11.58
C ARG A 213 9.74 3.14 -12.69
N ASN A 214 10.79 4.00 -12.69
CA ASN A 214 11.00 4.98 -13.73
C ASN A 214 11.26 4.32 -15.09
N ARG A 215 12.04 3.21 -15.15
CA ARG A 215 12.22 2.46 -16.41
C ARG A 215 10.89 1.92 -16.95
N LEU A 216 10.05 1.36 -16.10
CA LEU A 216 8.72 0.91 -16.54
C LEU A 216 7.87 2.05 -17.08
N ARG A 217 7.87 3.20 -16.42
CA ARG A 217 7.12 4.39 -16.83
C ARG A 217 7.64 5.02 -18.11
N LEU A 218 8.97 5.14 -18.25
CA LEU A 218 9.59 5.90 -19.34
C LEU A 218 9.87 5.04 -20.58
N ASP A 219 10.11 3.74 -20.40
CA ASP A 219 10.58 2.88 -21.48
C ASP A 219 9.58 1.78 -21.86
N VAL A 220 8.83 1.22 -20.92
CA VAL A 220 7.95 0.06 -21.16
C VAL A 220 6.49 0.48 -21.40
N LEU A 221 5.93 1.32 -20.53
CA LEU A 221 4.55 1.79 -20.67
C LEU A 221 4.27 2.49 -21.99
N PRO A 222 5.16 3.36 -22.53
CA PRO A 222 4.93 3.97 -23.83
C PRO A 222 4.77 2.93 -24.95
N LEU A 223 5.64 1.92 -25.02
CA LEU A 223 5.56 0.85 -26.02
C LEU A 223 4.25 0.06 -25.91
N LEU A 224 3.83 -0.27 -24.69
CA LEU A 224 2.57 -0.97 -24.48
C LEU A 224 1.35 -0.11 -24.87
N ARG A 225 1.44 1.22 -24.73
CA ARG A 225 0.39 2.15 -25.17
C ARG A 225 0.33 2.32 -26.68
N GLU A 226 1.45 2.14 -27.39
CA GLU A 226 1.48 2.06 -28.85
C GLU A 226 0.71 0.83 -29.34
N GLU A 227 0.89 -0.32 -28.69
CA GLU A 227 0.15 -1.55 -29.01
C GLU A 227 -1.34 -1.49 -28.59
N ASN A 228 -1.62 -0.83 -27.47
CA ASN A 228 -2.99 -0.64 -26.96
C ASN A 228 -3.18 0.78 -26.43
N PRO A 229 -3.75 1.71 -27.23
CA PRO A 229 -4.03 3.07 -26.77
C PRO A 229 -4.96 3.17 -25.57
N SER A 230 -5.76 2.11 -25.30
CA SER A 230 -6.64 2.02 -24.14
C SER A 230 -6.02 1.28 -22.95
N LEU A 231 -4.70 1.06 -22.95
CA LEU A 231 -4.00 0.27 -21.93
C LEU A 231 -4.32 0.72 -20.49
N ASP A 232 -4.24 2.01 -20.23
CA ASP A 232 -4.48 2.53 -18.86
C ASP A 232 -5.91 2.24 -18.39
N ARG A 233 -6.89 2.31 -19.27
CA ARG A 233 -8.27 1.91 -18.98
C ARG A 233 -8.37 0.42 -18.72
N THR A 234 -7.75 -0.41 -19.57
CA THR A 234 -7.71 -1.87 -19.39
C THR A 234 -7.09 -2.25 -18.05
N LEU A 235 -5.99 -1.60 -17.66
CA LEU A 235 -5.34 -1.84 -16.37
C LEU A 235 -6.17 -1.34 -15.19
N HIS A 236 -6.92 -0.26 -15.37
CA HIS A 236 -7.86 0.22 -14.36
C HIS A 236 -9.05 -0.75 -14.17
N ASP A 237 -9.60 -1.30 -15.27
CA ASP A 237 -10.67 -2.31 -15.20
C ASP A 237 -10.16 -3.58 -14.51
N LEU A 238 -8.92 -4.03 -14.84
CA LEU A 238 -8.26 -5.13 -14.16
C LEU A 238 -8.10 -4.87 -12.66
N TRP A 239 -7.70 -3.64 -12.29
CA TRP A 239 -7.61 -3.21 -10.90
C TRP A 239 -8.96 -3.30 -10.18
N GLN A 240 -10.05 -2.85 -10.81
CA GLN A 240 -11.39 -2.94 -10.22
C GLN A 240 -11.82 -4.39 -9.99
N MET A 241 -11.62 -5.27 -11.00
CA MET A 241 -11.94 -6.69 -10.87
C MET A 241 -11.13 -7.35 -9.75
N ALA A 242 -9.83 -7.03 -9.64
CA ALA A 242 -8.98 -7.55 -8.59
C ALA A 242 -9.47 -7.14 -7.19
N ARG A 243 -9.99 -5.91 -7.03
CA ARG A 243 -10.56 -5.46 -5.74
C ARG A 243 -11.85 -6.21 -5.39
N LEU A 244 -12.72 -6.46 -6.35
CA LEU A 244 -13.93 -7.26 -6.14
C LEU A 244 -13.59 -8.70 -5.74
N ASP A 245 -12.63 -9.32 -6.42
CA ASP A 245 -12.17 -10.66 -6.08
C ASP A 245 -11.51 -10.71 -4.69
N GLU A 246 -10.73 -9.69 -4.34
CA GLU A 246 -10.11 -9.61 -3.02
C GLU A 246 -11.15 -9.46 -1.90
N ASP A 247 -12.16 -8.64 -2.11
CA ASP A 247 -13.28 -8.45 -1.16
C ASP A 247 -14.09 -9.76 -0.99
N TYR A 248 -14.45 -10.42 -2.09
CA TYR A 248 -15.12 -11.72 -2.05
C TYR A 248 -14.33 -12.76 -1.26
N TRP A 249 -13.03 -12.87 -1.55
CA TRP A 249 -12.19 -13.84 -0.86
C TRP A 249 -11.98 -13.49 0.61
N ASN A 250 -11.82 -12.22 0.95
CA ASN A 250 -11.71 -11.79 2.34
C ASN A 250 -12.98 -12.11 3.12
N THR A 251 -14.14 -11.80 2.57
CA THR A 251 -15.44 -12.10 3.18
C THR A 251 -15.62 -13.60 3.38
N THR A 252 -15.39 -14.39 2.32
CA THR A 252 -15.52 -15.85 2.35
C THR A 252 -14.59 -16.52 3.34
N LEU A 253 -13.31 -16.10 3.35
CA LEU A 253 -12.32 -16.67 4.27
C LEU A 253 -12.54 -16.23 5.71
N ASN A 254 -12.99 -15.01 5.96
CA ASN A 254 -13.35 -14.55 7.30
C ASN A 254 -14.55 -15.35 7.86
N ALA A 255 -15.56 -15.62 7.04
CA ALA A 255 -16.69 -16.47 7.43
C ALA A 255 -16.23 -17.90 7.79
N ALA A 256 -15.35 -18.49 7.00
CA ALA A 256 -14.81 -19.82 7.27
C ALA A 256 -13.95 -19.84 8.57
N LEU A 257 -13.14 -18.81 8.80
CA LEU A 257 -12.32 -18.67 10.01
C LEU A 257 -13.14 -18.35 11.26
N ALA A 258 -14.31 -17.74 11.13
CA ALA A 258 -15.23 -17.53 12.24
C ALA A 258 -15.81 -18.87 12.75
N VAL A 259 -16.01 -19.84 11.86
CA VAL A 259 -16.51 -21.18 12.23
C VAL A 259 -15.36 -22.08 12.72
N TYR A 260 -14.23 -22.06 12.04
CA TYR A 260 -13.03 -22.85 12.37
C TYR A 260 -11.81 -21.95 12.45
N PRO A 261 -11.56 -21.26 13.57
CA PRO A 261 -10.45 -20.35 13.70
C PRO A 261 -9.11 -21.09 13.54
N TRP A 262 -8.14 -20.38 12.99
CA TRP A 262 -6.75 -20.84 13.05
C TRP A 262 -6.22 -20.75 14.49
N ILE A 263 -5.19 -21.53 14.79
CA ILE A 263 -4.59 -21.60 16.12
C ILE A 263 -3.21 -20.95 16.03
N VAL A 264 -2.98 -19.94 16.87
CA VAL A 264 -1.66 -19.28 16.99
C VAL A 264 -0.96 -19.89 18.20
N GLY A 265 0.22 -20.49 17.96
CA GLY A 265 1.10 -21.03 18.99
C GLY A 265 2.33 -20.14 19.21
N GLY A 266 2.96 -20.23 20.40
CA GLY A 266 4.18 -19.49 20.77
C GLY A 266 3.94 -18.20 21.54
N GLY A 267 2.75 -17.99 22.15
CA GLY A 267 2.50 -16.94 23.15
C GLY A 267 2.92 -17.40 24.56
N GLU A 268 3.26 -16.46 25.44
CA GLU A 268 3.79 -16.68 26.81
C GLU A 268 2.95 -17.57 27.75
N ALA A 269 1.79 -18.07 27.34
CA ALA A 269 0.88 -18.85 28.18
C ALA A 269 1.13 -20.37 28.23
N GLU A 270 2.03 -20.94 27.39
CA GLU A 270 2.34 -22.38 27.42
C GLU A 270 3.72 -22.72 28.01
N LEU A 271 4.24 -21.93 28.94
CA LEU A 271 5.52 -22.16 29.63
C LEU A 271 5.45 -23.19 30.77
N SER A 272 4.55 -24.17 30.69
CA SER A 272 4.48 -25.21 31.72
C SER A 272 4.13 -26.58 31.15
N ALA A 273 4.97 -27.16 30.32
CA ALA A 273 5.22 -28.63 30.27
C ALA A 273 6.14 -28.99 29.08
N LYS A 274 7.34 -29.46 29.42
CA LYS A 274 8.37 -30.10 28.57
C LYS A 274 9.17 -29.18 27.66
N LYS A 275 10.38 -28.90 28.14
CA LYS A 275 11.56 -28.48 27.37
C LYS A 275 11.76 -29.44 26.22
N ASP A 276 11.52 -28.95 24.98
CA ASP A 276 12.32 -29.34 23.80
C ASP A 276 12.09 -28.25 22.73
N VAL A 277 13.19 -27.54 22.41
CA VAL A 277 13.36 -26.61 21.30
C VAL A 277 12.47 -25.36 21.34
N ALA A 278 13.08 -24.20 21.47
CA ALA A 278 12.44 -22.87 21.35
C ALA A 278 11.72 -22.74 19.99
N ASP A 279 10.47 -23.15 19.94
CA ASP A 279 9.62 -22.97 18.75
C ASP A 279 9.20 -21.49 18.65
N GLY A 280 9.65 -20.86 17.56
CA GLY A 280 9.19 -19.49 17.20
C GLY A 280 7.67 -19.45 16.95
N PRO A 281 7.12 -18.26 16.67
CA PRO A 281 5.68 -18.11 16.45
C PRO A 281 5.19 -19.04 15.34
N SER A 282 4.09 -19.74 15.61
CA SER A 282 3.49 -20.70 14.68
C SER A 282 2.00 -20.41 14.48
N LEU A 283 1.45 -20.87 13.34
CA LEU A 283 0.04 -20.79 12.99
C LEU A 283 -0.42 -22.10 12.39
N THR A 284 -1.50 -22.66 12.95
CA THR A 284 -2.10 -23.90 12.48
C THR A 284 -3.45 -23.65 11.83
N LEU A 285 -3.61 -24.10 10.59
CA LEU A 285 -4.89 -24.21 9.90
C LEU A 285 -5.46 -25.60 10.16
N PRO A 286 -6.56 -25.74 10.91
CA PRO A 286 -7.08 -27.05 11.33
C PRO A 286 -7.66 -27.84 10.16
N ALA A 287 -7.55 -29.17 10.23
CA ALA A 287 -8.06 -30.09 9.19
C ALA A 287 -9.54 -29.85 8.86
N ARG A 288 -10.37 -29.57 9.86
CA ARG A 288 -11.80 -29.29 9.67
C ARG A 288 -12.07 -28.04 8.81
N LEU A 289 -11.24 -27.01 8.93
CA LEU A 289 -11.30 -25.84 8.06
C LEU A 289 -10.92 -26.20 6.63
N LEU A 290 -9.82 -26.93 6.46
CA LEU A 290 -9.24 -27.20 5.13
C LEU A 290 -10.06 -28.21 4.32
N ALA A 291 -10.68 -29.20 4.98
CA ALA A 291 -11.47 -30.24 4.34
C ALA A 291 -12.71 -29.72 3.58
N GLY A 292 -13.33 -28.63 4.09
CA GLY A 292 -14.52 -28.01 3.47
C GLY A 292 -14.20 -26.97 2.40
N LEU A 293 -12.92 -26.65 2.15
CA LEU A 293 -12.54 -25.56 1.26
C LEU A 293 -12.05 -26.02 -0.10
N HIS A 294 -12.45 -25.28 -1.13
CA HIS A 294 -11.90 -25.41 -2.47
C HIS A 294 -10.37 -25.10 -2.46
N PRO A 295 -9.53 -25.77 -3.30
CA PRO A 295 -8.10 -25.49 -3.37
C PRO A 295 -7.74 -24.01 -3.51
N ALA A 296 -8.48 -23.25 -4.30
CA ALA A 296 -8.27 -21.82 -4.45
C ALA A 296 -8.43 -21.04 -3.13
N ALA A 297 -9.34 -21.45 -2.26
CA ALA A 297 -9.53 -20.87 -0.93
C ALA A 297 -8.37 -21.25 0.02
N ARG A 298 -7.96 -22.53 0.01
CA ARG A 298 -6.83 -23.01 0.81
C ARG A 298 -5.54 -22.28 0.47
N LEU A 299 -5.23 -22.11 -0.82
CA LEU A 299 -4.05 -21.34 -1.26
C LEU A 299 -4.05 -19.90 -0.73
N ARG A 300 -5.21 -19.23 -0.70
CA ARG A 300 -5.33 -17.89 -0.15
C ARG A 300 -5.17 -17.86 1.37
N LEU A 301 -5.66 -18.87 2.07
CA LEU A 301 -5.40 -19.02 3.51
C LEU A 301 -3.92 -19.23 3.80
N TYR A 302 -3.21 -20.01 2.98
CA TYR A 302 -1.77 -20.21 3.13
C TYR A 302 -1.01 -18.88 2.97
N VAL A 303 -1.36 -18.08 1.96
CA VAL A 303 -0.79 -16.75 1.78
C VAL A 303 -1.08 -15.86 2.99
N ARG A 304 -2.31 -15.91 3.53
CA ARG A 304 -2.73 -15.11 4.70
C ARG A 304 -1.97 -15.54 5.96
N ALA A 305 -1.78 -16.86 6.18
CA ALA A 305 -0.99 -17.40 7.28
C ALA A 305 0.48 -16.96 7.22
N VAL A 306 1.07 -17.02 6.03
CA VAL A 306 2.44 -16.54 5.79
C VAL A 306 2.57 -15.04 6.08
N ARG A 307 1.61 -14.21 5.63
CA ARG A 307 1.61 -12.77 5.92
C ARG A 307 1.52 -12.51 7.42
N PHE A 308 0.62 -13.18 8.11
CA PHE A 308 0.45 -13.06 9.56
C PHE A 308 1.75 -13.34 10.33
N LEU A 309 2.48 -14.41 9.96
CA LEU A 309 3.74 -14.75 10.61
C LEU A 309 4.91 -13.85 10.22
N CYS A 310 4.88 -13.27 9.01
CA CYS A 310 5.90 -12.29 8.61
C CYS A 310 5.75 -10.94 9.32
N HIS A 311 4.51 -10.58 9.67
CA HIS A 311 4.17 -9.30 10.29
C HIS A 311 3.30 -9.53 11.52
N PRO A 312 3.84 -10.10 12.61
CA PRO A 312 3.10 -10.15 13.86
C PRO A 312 2.77 -8.70 14.24
N ALA A 313 1.54 -8.48 14.69
CA ALA A 313 1.04 -7.19 15.16
C ALA A 313 1.77 -6.76 16.45
N THR A 314 3.05 -6.46 16.35
CA THR A 314 3.80 -5.74 17.38
C THR A 314 3.82 -4.29 16.94
N GLY A 315 3.33 -3.40 17.80
CA GLY A 315 3.12 -1.98 17.62
C GLY A 315 4.29 -1.11 17.09
N ASN A 316 5.11 -1.62 16.22
CA ASN A 316 6.12 -0.90 15.47
C ASN A 316 5.68 -0.73 14.01
N VAL A 317 4.95 0.35 13.78
CA VAL A 317 4.50 0.85 12.46
C VAL A 317 5.70 1.33 11.62
N GLY A 318 6.80 0.61 11.58
CA GLY A 318 8.00 1.01 10.84
C GLY A 318 8.46 0.03 9.75
N GLU A 319 8.04 -1.22 9.80
CA GLU A 319 8.61 -2.28 8.97
C GLU A 319 7.68 -2.88 7.90
N GLY A 320 6.60 -2.19 7.58
CA GLY A 320 5.74 -2.54 6.45
C GLY A 320 6.45 -2.26 5.14
N SER A 321 7.61 -2.85 4.94
CA SER A 321 8.34 -2.75 3.69
C SER A 321 7.59 -3.48 2.60
N ASP A 322 7.66 -2.96 1.39
CA ASP A 322 7.32 -3.57 0.10
C ASP A 322 8.06 -4.92 -0.15
N ARG A 323 8.80 -5.43 0.84
CA ARG A 323 9.34 -6.80 0.88
C ARG A 323 8.25 -7.86 0.75
N THR A 324 6.98 -7.54 1.01
CA THR A 324 5.87 -8.45 0.66
C THR A 324 5.80 -8.70 -0.85
N GLY A 325 6.21 -7.75 -1.70
CA GLY A 325 6.37 -7.94 -3.14
C GLY A 325 7.51 -8.91 -3.49
N GLU A 326 8.66 -8.81 -2.84
CA GLU A 326 9.80 -9.71 -3.06
C GLU A 326 9.57 -11.13 -2.54
N ILE A 327 8.78 -11.27 -1.49
CA ILE A 327 8.44 -12.58 -0.92
C ILE A 327 7.35 -13.30 -1.77
N HIS A 328 6.70 -12.66 -2.76
CA HIS A 328 5.58 -13.20 -3.54
C HIS A 328 5.95 -13.77 -4.93
N GLY A 329 7.24 -14.09 -5.19
CA GLY A 329 7.70 -14.60 -6.47
C GLY A 329 7.17 -16.02 -6.83
N GLN A 330 7.40 -16.43 -8.09
CA GLN A 330 6.98 -17.74 -8.66
C GLN A 330 7.33 -18.96 -7.80
N ALA A 331 8.47 -18.95 -7.11
CA ALA A 331 8.89 -20.04 -6.21
C ALA A 331 7.88 -20.28 -5.08
N ARG A 332 7.18 -19.24 -4.66
CA ARG A 332 6.15 -19.29 -3.61
C ARG A 332 4.84 -19.94 -4.11
N ALA A 333 4.36 -19.54 -5.28
CA ALA A 333 3.17 -20.15 -5.87
C ALA A 333 3.38 -21.65 -6.06
N ARG A 334 4.53 -22.07 -6.62
CA ARG A 334 4.89 -23.48 -6.80
C ARG A 334 4.92 -24.23 -5.46
N THR A 335 5.51 -23.65 -4.42
CA THR A 335 5.59 -24.27 -3.09
C THR A 335 4.21 -24.43 -2.45
N LEU A 336 3.36 -23.41 -2.55
CA LEU A 336 2.00 -23.47 -2.00
C LEU A 336 1.11 -24.45 -2.76
N LEU A 337 1.26 -24.56 -4.08
CA LEU A 337 0.59 -25.58 -4.89
C LEU A 337 1.04 -26.98 -4.52
N ALA A 338 2.35 -27.20 -4.30
CA ALA A 338 2.89 -28.49 -3.87
C ALA A 338 2.43 -28.87 -2.46
N LEU A 339 2.31 -27.88 -1.55
CA LEU A 339 1.74 -28.07 -0.20
C LEU A 339 0.27 -28.51 -0.29
N ASP A 340 -0.53 -27.87 -1.14
CA ASP A 340 -1.93 -28.20 -1.32
C ASP A 340 -2.14 -29.59 -1.96
N ASP A 341 -1.31 -29.96 -2.95
CA ASP A 341 -1.31 -31.30 -3.55
C ASP A 341 -0.93 -32.38 -2.51
N ALA A 342 0.07 -32.12 -1.66
CA ALA A 342 0.44 -33.03 -0.60
C ALA A 342 -0.68 -33.20 0.44
N LEU A 343 -1.39 -32.10 0.79
CA LEU A 343 -2.56 -32.17 1.67
C LEU A 343 -3.68 -33.01 1.05
N ALA A 344 -4.00 -32.76 -0.23
CA ALA A 344 -5.04 -33.49 -0.96
C ALA A 344 -4.75 -35.00 -1.08
N LYS A 345 -3.46 -35.37 -1.18
CA LYS A 345 -2.99 -36.77 -1.24
C LYS A 345 -2.78 -37.42 0.14
N GLY A 346 -3.06 -36.71 1.23
CA GLY A 346 -2.89 -37.22 2.59
C GLY A 346 -1.44 -37.53 2.96
N ARG A 347 -0.46 -36.89 2.32
CA ARG A 347 0.98 -37.11 2.58
C ARG A 347 1.39 -36.44 3.89
N GLY A 348 1.22 -37.14 5.01
CA GLY A 348 1.66 -36.68 6.33
C GLY A 348 3.18 -36.45 6.40
N ASN A 349 3.60 -35.60 7.37
CA ASN A 349 5.02 -35.31 7.69
C ASN A 349 5.87 -34.68 6.56
N THR A 350 5.23 -34.17 5.49
CA THR A 350 5.93 -33.45 4.42
C THR A 350 6.19 -32.02 4.87
N ARG A 351 7.41 -31.52 4.68
CA ARG A 351 7.84 -30.14 5.01
C ARG A 351 8.13 -29.35 3.76
N PHE A 352 7.79 -28.09 3.77
CA PHE A 352 7.97 -27.14 2.69
C PHE A 352 8.67 -25.88 3.21
N GLN A 353 9.80 -25.55 2.62
CA GLN A 353 10.50 -24.29 2.92
C GLN A 353 9.81 -23.13 2.21
N LEU A 354 9.57 -22.06 2.95
CA LEU A 354 8.94 -20.84 2.47
C LEU A 354 9.91 -19.65 2.61
N PRO A 355 9.77 -18.61 1.78
CA PRO A 355 10.59 -17.41 1.92
C PRO A 355 10.42 -16.74 3.28
N GLY A 356 11.43 -15.99 3.72
CA GLY A 356 11.40 -15.26 5.00
C GLY A 356 11.69 -16.14 6.24
N GLY A 357 12.36 -17.28 6.05
CA GLY A 357 12.69 -18.20 7.14
C GLY A 357 11.46 -18.90 7.72
N LEU A 358 10.43 -19.09 6.90
CA LEU A 358 9.24 -19.84 7.27
C LEU A 358 9.29 -21.25 6.71
N GLU A 359 8.69 -22.18 7.42
CA GLU A 359 8.37 -23.51 6.89
C GLU A 359 6.89 -23.83 7.08
N ALA A 360 6.36 -24.68 6.22
CA ALA A 360 5.04 -25.28 6.40
C ALA A 360 5.17 -26.80 6.45
N TYR A 361 4.34 -27.46 7.26
CA TYR A 361 4.30 -28.92 7.30
C TYR A 361 2.89 -29.44 7.56
N LEU A 362 2.65 -30.67 7.14
CA LEU A 362 1.38 -31.36 7.28
C LEU A 362 1.39 -32.23 8.54
N LYS A 363 0.35 -32.10 9.39
CA LYS A 363 0.16 -32.90 10.60
C LYS A 363 -1.31 -33.22 10.81
N GLY A 364 -1.71 -34.50 10.70
CA GLY A 364 -3.09 -34.93 10.95
C GLY A 364 -4.13 -34.23 10.10
N GLY A 365 -3.85 -33.94 8.80
CA GLY A 365 -4.73 -33.19 7.91
C GLY A 365 -4.74 -31.67 8.13
N SER A 366 -4.02 -31.18 9.13
CA SER A 366 -3.82 -29.75 9.37
C SER A 366 -2.54 -29.26 8.67
N VAL A 367 -2.49 -27.98 8.37
CA VAL A 367 -1.28 -27.31 7.87
C VAL A 367 -0.75 -26.38 8.95
N VAL A 368 0.51 -26.58 9.33
CA VAL A 368 1.20 -25.78 10.34
C VAL A 368 2.27 -24.94 9.63
N PHE A 369 2.22 -23.63 9.86
CA PHE A 369 3.25 -22.67 9.45
C PHE A 369 4.04 -22.27 10.70
N ARG A 370 5.35 -22.19 10.59
CA ARG A 370 6.20 -21.68 11.67
C ARG A 370 7.40 -20.90 11.15
N ARG A 371 7.95 -20.05 11.97
CA ARG A 371 9.22 -19.38 11.68
C ARG A 371 10.36 -20.30 12.10
N CYS A 372 11.28 -20.60 11.19
CA CYS A 372 12.51 -21.30 11.54
C CYS A 372 13.36 -20.35 12.39
N THR A 373 13.72 -20.79 13.60
CA THR A 373 14.82 -20.15 14.33
C THR A 373 16.08 -20.43 13.52
N ALA A 374 16.78 -19.37 13.09
CA ALA A 374 18.06 -19.51 12.43
C ALA A 374 18.97 -20.32 13.35
N GLY A 375 19.28 -21.56 12.98
CA GLY A 375 20.33 -22.34 13.62
C GLY A 375 21.62 -21.52 13.50
N ARG A 376 22.27 -21.30 14.62
CA ARG A 376 23.62 -20.73 14.71
C ARG A 376 24.61 -21.60 13.95
#